data_0c0f6a0ad15cc56de7aacdf728652c77
#
_entry.id   0c0f6a0ad15cc56de7aacdf728652c77
#
_cell.length_a   1.000
_cell.length_b   1.000
_cell.length_c   1.000
_cell.angle_alpha   90.00
_cell.angle_beta   90.00
_cell.angle_gamma   90.00
#
_symmetry.space_group_name_H-M   'P 1'
#
loop_
_entity.id
_entity.type
_entity.pdbx_description
1 polymer ?
#
loop_
_entity_poly.entity_id
_entity_poly.type
_entity_poly.pdbx_seq_one_letter_code
_entity_poly.pdbx_strand_id
1 'polypeptide(L)'
;SASWMIGQGGMAVYTAAKSGVVGLTRSFARDLGEFNIRVNSVVPGWVLTQRQIDLWLNEESEKDLMKNQCLKARLLPHELAQAVLFFSSEQSAGCTNQSYVVDKGWL
;
A
#
# COMPACT_ATOMS: atom_id res chain seq x y z
N SER A 1 -1.70 -0.24 -3.69
CA SER A 1 -1.07 -1.49 -4.10
C SER A 1 0.33 -1.25 -4.64
N ALA A 2 1.27 -2.08 -4.24
CA ALA A 2 2.65 -2.01 -4.73
C ALA A 2 2.81 -2.54 -6.16
N SER A 3 1.90 -3.38 -6.64
CA SER A 3 2.01 -4.04 -7.94
C SER A 3 2.10 -3.08 -9.14
N TRP A 4 1.44 -1.93 -9.08
CA TRP A 4 1.54 -0.92 -10.14
C TRP A 4 2.93 -0.27 -10.20
N MET A 5 3.62 -0.17 -9.08
CA MET A 5 4.98 0.40 -9.00
C MET A 5 6.03 -0.56 -9.55
N ILE A 6 5.76 -1.86 -9.46
CA ILE A 6 6.63 -2.91 -10.03
C ILE A 6 6.51 -2.96 -11.56
N GLY A 7 5.41 -2.46 -12.12
CA GLY A 7 5.17 -2.52 -13.56
C GLY A 7 4.76 -3.91 -14.06
N GLN A 8 4.01 -4.63 -13.25
CA GLN A 8 3.54 -5.98 -13.59
C GLN A 8 2.65 -5.96 -14.84
N GLY A 9 2.97 -6.83 -15.80
CA GLY A 9 2.18 -6.98 -17.03
C GLY A 9 0.79 -7.58 -16.80
N GLY A 10 -0.12 -7.38 -17.76
CA GLY A 10 -1.47 -7.95 -17.73
C GLY A 10 -2.47 -7.24 -16.82
N MET A 11 -2.10 -6.11 -16.24
CA MET A 11 -2.91 -5.40 -15.23
C MET A 11 -3.08 -3.91 -15.55
N ALA A 12 -3.17 -3.54 -16.82
CA ALA A 12 -3.16 -2.14 -17.24
C ALA A 12 -4.25 -1.28 -16.57
N VAL A 13 -5.51 -1.75 -16.55
CA VAL A 13 -6.64 -1.02 -15.94
C VAL A 13 -6.48 -0.93 -14.42
N TYR A 14 -6.09 -2.03 -13.79
CA TYR A 14 -5.82 -2.06 -12.35
C TYR A 14 -4.67 -1.10 -11.99
N THR A 15 -3.59 -1.14 -12.74
CA THR A 15 -2.42 -0.25 -12.57
C THR A 15 -2.83 1.21 -12.72
N ALA A 16 -3.62 1.55 -13.75
CA ALA A 16 -4.13 2.91 -13.94
C ALA A 16 -4.99 3.38 -12.76
N ALA A 17 -5.90 2.52 -12.27
CA ALA A 17 -6.76 2.85 -11.13
C ALA A 17 -5.94 3.05 -9.84
N LYS A 18 -4.97 2.19 -9.57
CA LYS A 18 -4.16 2.29 -8.34
C LYS A 18 -3.16 3.45 -8.37
N SER A 19 -2.53 3.72 -9.51
CA SER A 19 -1.69 4.92 -9.65
C SER A 19 -2.52 6.20 -9.60
N GLY A 20 -3.76 6.17 -10.09
CA GLY A 20 -4.71 7.27 -10.00
C GLY A 20 -5.02 7.67 -8.56
N VAL A 21 -5.11 6.71 -7.63
CA VAL A 21 -5.30 7.00 -6.19
C VAL A 21 -4.16 7.85 -5.63
N VAL A 22 -2.92 7.57 -6.02
CA VAL A 22 -1.77 8.38 -5.60
C VAL A 22 -1.84 9.79 -6.18
N GLY A 23 -2.22 9.91 -7.45
CA GLY A 23 -2.44 11.21 -8.09
C GLY A 23 -3.53 12.02 -7.39
N LEU A 24 -4.66 11.41 -7.08
CA LEU A 24 -5.74 12.04 -6.31
C LEU A 24 -5.29 12.49 -4.92
N THR A 25 -4.52 11.66 -4.21
CA THR A 25 -3.96 11.99 -2.90
C THR A 25 -3.15 13.30 -2.98
N ARG A 26 -2.29 13.42 -3.99
CA ARG A 26 -1.44 14.60 -4.17
C ARG A 26 -2.27 15.87 -4.46
N SER A 27 -3.27 15.76 -5.31
CA SER A 27 -4.15 16.87 -5.66
C SER A 27 -4.98 17.31 -4.46
N PHE A 28 -5.67 16.38 -3.80
CA PHE A 28 -6.48 16.70 -2.63
C PHE A 28 -5.65 17.23 -1.45
N ALA A 29 -4.43 16.77 -1.26
CA ALA A 29 -3.57 17.30 -0.23
C ALA A 29 -3.29 18.80 -0.43
N ARG A 30 -3.15 19.24 -1.68
CA ARG A 30 -2.97 20.64 -2.00
C ARG A 30 -4.26 21.45 -1.86
N ASP A 31 -5.37 20.92 -2.37
CA ASP A 31 -6.66 21.61 -2.32
C ASP A 31 -7.19 21.77 -0.89
N LEU A 32 -6.98 20.76 -0.04
CA LEU A 32 -7.55 20.70 1.30
C LEU A 32 -6.61 21.18 2.40
N GLY A 33 -5.34 21.41 2.07
CA GLY A 33 -4.33 21.86 3.04
C GLY A 33 -4.66 23.20 3.69
N GLU A 34 -5.29 24.12 2.95
CA GLU A 34 -5.74 25.42 3.51
C GLU A 34 -6.79 25.26 4.62
N PHE A 35 -7.50 24.13 4.65
CA PHE A 35 -8.47 23.79 5.70
C PHE A 35 -7.86 22.91 6.79
N ASN A 36 -6.55 22.74 6.81
CA ASN A 36 -5.84 21.85 7.73
C ASN A 36 -6.29 20.38 7.64
N ILE A 37 -6.74 19.95 6.47
CA ILE A 37 -7.09 18.56 6.20
C ILE A 37 -5.88 17.86 5.57
N ARG A 38 -5.43 16.79 6.21
CA ARG A 38 -4.34 15.97 5.73
C ARG A 38 -4.86 14.87 4.81
N VAL A 39 -4.13 14.62 3.73
CA VAL A 39 -4.46 13.54 2.79
C VAL A 39 -3.20 12.75 2.49
N ASN A 40 -3.22 11.48 2.83
CA ASN A 40 -2.12 10.55 2.62
C ASN A 40 -2.62 9.26 1.98
N SER A 41 -1.73 8.53 1.34
CA SER A 41 -2.00 7.23 0.74
C SER A 41 -1.17 6.16 1.43
N VAL A 42 -1.77 5.04 1.80
CA VAL A 42 -1.05 3.85 2.22
C VAL A 42 -1.04 2.87 1.05
N VAL A 43 0.15 2.42 0.67
CA VAL A 43 0.39 1.55 -0.48
C VAL A 43 0.76 0.16 0.04
N PRO A 44 -0.17 -0.80 0.06
CA PRO A 44 0.13 -2.13 0.56
C PRO A 44 0.86 -2.97 -0.48
N GLY A 45 1.75 -3.83 0.01
CA GLY A 45 2.23 -4.99 -0.71
C GLY A 45 1.17 -6.09 -0.77
N TRP A 46 1.60 -7.35 -0.83
CA TRP A 46 0.66 -8.46 -0.81
C TRP A 46 0.21 -8.77 0.62
N VAL A 47 -0.92 -8.21 1.01
CA VAL A 47 -1.55 -8.47 2.30
C VAL A 47 -2.25 -9.81 2.24
N LEU A 48 -1.82 -10.76 3.07
CA LEU A 48 -2.39 -12.11 3.11
C LEU A 48 -3.62 -12.15 4.00
N THR A 49 -4.73 -11.66 3.46
CA THR A 49 -6.07 -11.90 3.99
C THR A 49 -6.45 -13.36 3.76
N GLN A 50 -7.46 -13.86 4.48
CA GLN A 50 -7.94 -15.22 4.28
C GLN A 50 -8.33 -15.48 2.81
N ARG A 51 -8.96 -14.50 2.16
CA ARG A 51 -9.30 -14.60 0.74
C ARG A 51 -8.08 -14.76 -0.17
N GLN A 52 -7.00 -14.02 0.10
CA GLN A 52 -5.77 -14.11 -0.67
C GLN A 52 -5.09 -15.48 -0.48
N ILE A 53 -5.09 -15.98 0.75
CA ILE A 53 -4.56 -17.30 1.08
C ILE A 53 -5.35 -18.39 0.32
N ASP A 54 -6.68 -18.34 0.35
CA ASP A 54 -7.54 -19.36 -0.25
C ASP A 54 -7.48 -19.36 -1.78
N LEU A 55 -7.38 -18.19 -2.41
CA LEU A 55 -7.46 -18.05 -3.87
C LEU A 55 -6.12 -18.06 -4.58
N TRP A 56 -5.07 -17.53 -3.97
CA TRP A 56 -3.84 -17.19 -4.68
C TRP A 56 -2.56 -17.74 -4.06
N LEU A 57 -2.56 -17.99 -2.76
CA LEU A 57 -1.36 -18.45 -2.09
C LEU A 57 -1.15 -19.95 -2.34
N ASN A 58 0.04 -20.29 -2.82
CA ASN A 58 0.52 -21.66 -2.93
C ASN A 58 2.02 -21.68 -2.56
N GLU A 59 2.62 -22.87 -2.56
CA GLU A 59 4.02 -23.03 -2.17
C GLU A 59 4.96 -22.20 -3.05
N GLU A 60 4.71 -22.17 -4.35
CA GLU A 60 5.54 -21.42 -5.31
C GLU A 60 5.41 -19.90 -5.11
N SER A 61 4.19 -19.38 -5.00
CA SER A 61 3.94 -17.95 -4.79
C SER A 61 4.46 -17.48 -3.43
N GLU A 62 4.41 -18.33 -2.40
CA GLU A 62 4.99 -18.00 -1.09
C GLU A 62 6.52 -17.96 -1.13
N LYS A 63 7.16 -18.87 -1.86
CA LYS A 63 8.62 -18.82 -2.08
C LYS A 63 9.02 -17.55 -2.81
N ASP A 64 8.28 -17.17 -3.84
CA ASP A 64 8.54 -15.95 -4.60
C ASP A 64 8.36 -14.70 -3.73
N LEU A 65 7.31 -14.66 -2.92
CA LEU A 65 7.08 -13.62 -1.93
C LEU A 65 8.27 -13.47 -0.98
N MET A 66 8.74 -14.58 -0.38
CA MET A 66 9.86 -14.57 0.56
C MET A 66 11.19 -14.22 -0.11
N LYS A 67 11.35 -14.52 -1.40
CA LYS A 67 12.54 -14.15 -2.17
C LYS A 67 12.61 -12.64 -2.40
N ASN A 68 11.49 -12.02 -2.72
CA ASN A 68 11.44 -10.61 -3.12
C ASN A 68 11.33 -9.63 -1.96
N GLN A 69 10.78 -10.04 -0.82
CA GLN A 69 10.70 -9.19 0.37
C GLN A 69 12.01 -9.12 1.14
N CYS A 70 12.32 -7.96 1.72
CA CYS A 70 13.42 -7.83 2.68
C CYS A 70 13.12 -8.59 3.97
N LEU A 71 11.93 -8.39 4.54
CA LEU A 71 11.48 -9.11 5.72
C LEU A 71 10.85 -10.45 5.32
N LYS A 72 11.39 -11.54 5.85
CA LYS A 72 10.98 -12.90 5.49
C LYS A 72 9.78 -13.38 6.30
N ALA A 73 8.69 -12.64 6.16
CA ALA A 73 7.42 -12.92 6.83
C ALA A 73 6.25 -12.46 5.98
N ARG A 74 5.09 -13.08 6.19
CA ARG A 74 3.83 -12.66 5.54
C ARG A 74 3.44 -11.26 6.03
N LEU A 75 2.94 -10.43 5.12
CA LEU A 75 2.30 -9.16 5.49
C LEU A 75 0.87 -9.45 5.91
N LEU A 76 0.56 -9.17 7.15
CA LEU A 76 -0.75 -9.47 7.73
C LEU A 76 -1.64 -8.21 7.79
N PRO A 77 -2.98 -8.38 7.75
CA PRO A 77 -3.90 -7.24 7.75
C PRO A 77 -3.71 -6.27 8.90
N HIS A 78 -3.41 -6.75 10.11
CA HIS A 78 -3.22 -5.88 11.27
C HIS A 78 -1.97 -4.99 11.14
N GLU A 79 -0.94 -5.44 10.44
CA GLU A 79 0.26 -4.63 10.21
C GLU A 79 -0.03 -3.44 9.30
N LEU A 80 -0.87 -3.66 8.28
CA LEU A 80 -1.35 -2.57 7.43
C LEU A 80 -2.27 -1.61 8.21
N ALA A 81 -3.16 -2.16 9.03
CA ALA A 81 -4.07 -1.38 9.86
C ALA A 81 -3.33 -0.43 10.81
N GLN A 82 -2.17 -0.84 11.35
CA GLN A 82 -1.35 0.03 12.20
C GLN A 82 -0.84 1.26 11.46
N ALA A 83 -0.44 1.12 10.20
CA ALA A 83 -0.03 2.26 9.38
C ALA A 83 -1.19 3.22 9.13
N VAL A 84 -2.38 2.69 8.82
CA VAL A 84 -3.59 3.51 8.64
C VAL A 84 -3.95 4.23 9.94
N LEU A 85 -3.86 3.55 11.07
CA LEU A 85 -4.13 4.15 12.39
C LEU A 85 -3.16 5.31 12.67
N PHE A 86 -1.87 5.14 12.38
CA PHE A 86 -0.88 6.20 12.54
C PHE A 86 -1.25 7.44 11.70
N PHE A 87 -1.55 7.26 10.41
CA PHE A 87 -1.90 8.38 9.53
C PHE A 87 -3.26 9.00 9.85
N SER A 88 -4.13 8.30 10.55
CA SER A 88 -5.43 8.81 11.01
C SER A 88 -5.36 9.52 12.37
N SER A 89 -4.22 9.47 13.05
CA SER A 89 -4.05 9.99 14.41
C SER A 89 -3.28 11.31 14.42
N GLU A 90 -3.33 12.01 15.57
CA GLU A 90 -2.55 13.21 15.84
C GLU A 90 -1.03 12.97 15.79
N GLN A 91 -0.58 11.73 15.96
CA GLN A 91 0.84 11.38 15.85
C GLN A 91 1.42 11.70 14.47
N SER A 92 0.59 11.70 13.43
CA SER A 92 0.98 12.05 12.07
C SER A 92 0.60 13.48 11.67
N ALA A 93 0.44 14.39 12.64
CA ALA A 93 -0.02 15.76 12.40
C ALA A 93 0.80 16.53 11.34
N GLY A 94 2.08 16.25 11.21
CA GLY A 94 2.95 16.84 10.20
C GLY A 94 2.96 16.13 8.84
N CYS A 95 2.18 15.06 8.66
CA CYS A 95 2.21 14.22 7.47
C CYS A 95 1.01 14.52 6.56
N THR A 96 1.27 15.02 5.38
CA THR A 96 0.28 15.16 4.30
C THR A 96 0.98 15.03 2.95
N ASN A 97 0.25 14.71 1.91
CA ASN A 97 0.77 14.55 0.55
C ASN A 97 1.83 13.44 0.44
N GLN A 98 1.73 12.41 1.27
CA GLN A 98 2.67 11.31 1.28
C GLN A 98 2.02 10.02 0.80
N SER A 99 2.84 9.15 0.19
CA SER A 99 2.49 7.77 -0.11
C SER A 99 3.44 6.87 0.68
N TYR A 100 2.88 6.14 1.63
CA TYR A 100 3.66 5.28 2.52
C TYR A 100 3.49 3.81 2.16
N VAL A 101 4.59 3.17 1.82
CA VAL A 101 4.58 1.76 1.39
C VAL A 101 4.72 0.83 2.58
N VAL A 102 3.82 -0.14 2.67
CA VAL A 102 3.81 -1.20 3.69
C VAL A 102 3.81 -2.55 2.97
N ASP A 103 4.98 -3.10 2.69
CA ASP A 103 5.14 -4.26 1.80
C ASP A 103 6.23 -5.24 2.23
N LYS A 104 6.70 -5.17 3.46
CA LYS A 104 7.84 -5.96 3.94
C LYS A 104 9.14 -5.72 3.14
N GLY A 105 9.20 -4.62 2.41
CA GLY A 105 10.39 -4.28 1.61
C GLY A 105 10.45 -5.05 0.28
N TRP A 106 9.36 -5.11 -0.46
CA TRP A 106 9.34 -5.65 -1.82
C TRP A 106 9.84 -4.63 -2.85
N LEU A 107 9.44 -3.37 -2.70
CA LEU A 107 9.88 -2.28 -3.59
C LEU A 107 11.29 -1.79 -3.29
#